data_a058ba2367ae11e4afb7681cbc3558ef
#
_entry.id   a058ba2367ae11e4afb7681cbc3558ef
#
_cell.length_a   1.000
_cell.length_b   1.000
_cell.length_c   1.000
_cell.angle_alpha   90.00
_cell.angle_beta   90.00
_cell.angle_gamma   90.00
#
_symmetry.space_group_name_H-M   'P 1'
#
loop_
_entity.id
_entity.type
_entity.pdbx_description
1 polymer ?
#
loop_
_entity_poly.entity_id
_entity_poly.type
_entity_poly.pdbx_seq_one_letter_code
_entity_poly.pdbx_strand_id
1 'polypeptide(L)'
;MIRRIFLIALFCVMPCYKIVFAQQNLSGSDRPIEITAKESLEWHRNEKFFQANVDVRVVQGETTLLSEVLTAKYRESENNSMDIHTITATGAIVQIVMQESKAFGQKAVYEVDKAYAVMTGDNLKLISPDQQVTARDELQYWVDQGRLKAVGNAVAIRADDKIEADTLIADFKEDKNGKRVLKSLQAVGNVVITTPEEILTGNNAVYNADTNIAEINENVKITKDQNVLEGSKAEVDLNTNISKMYGGVTQEGGRVRGVFYPGSVEKPK
;
A
#
# COMPACT_ATOMS: atom_id res chain seq x y z
N MET A 1 0.09 13.97 38.52
CA MET A 1 -0.88 13.22 37.67
C MET A 1 -0.20 12.90 36.38
N ILE A 2 0.49 11.76 36.37
CA ILE A 2 1.25 11.27 35.24
C ILE A 2 0.32 10.27 34.55
N ARG A 3 -0.28 10.66 33.43
CA ARG A 3 -1.03 9.72 32.60
C ARG A 3 -1.11 10.26 31.17
N ARG A 4 -0.41 9.64 30.28
CA ARG A 4 -0.44 9.62 28.83
C ARG A 4 0.96 9.81 28.24
N ILE A 5 1.77 8.78 28.42
CA ILE A 5 3.01 8.60 27.68
C ILE A 5 2.79 7.40 26.76
N PHE A 6 3.09 7.59 25.49
CA PHE A 6 3.09 6.61 24.40
C PHE A 6 1.74 6.11 23.90
N LEU A 7 1.20 6.83 22.93
CA LEU A 7 0.21 6.28 22.02
C LEU A 7 0.83 6.27 20.63
N ILE A 8 1.64 5.25 20.35
CA ILE A 8 1.86 4.84 18.96
C ILE A 8 0.58 4.09 18.56
N ALA A 9 -0.49 4.85 18.35
CA ALA A 9 -1.70 4.34 17.73
C ALA A 9 -1.48 4.32 16.22
N LEU A 10 -0.38 3.69 15.82
CA LEU A 10 -0.05 3.54 14.43
C LEU A 10 -0.88 2.39 13.85
N PHE A 11 -1.83 2.69 13.02
CA PHE A 11 -2.49 1.79 12.07
C PHE A 11 -3.47 0.73 12.56
N CYS A 12 -3.83 0.59 13.81
CA CYS A 12 -4.71 -0.52 14.17
C CYS A 12 -5.54 -0.33 15.43
N VAL A 13 -6.47 0.60 15.48
CA VAL A 13 -7.73 0.42 16.23
C VAL A 13 -8.78 1.32 15.62
N MET A 14 -9.60 0.76 14.72
CA MET A 14 -10.88 1.35 14.39
C MET A 14 -11.99 0.34 14.58
N PRO A 15 -13.16 0.78 15.04
CA PRO A 15 -14.34 -0.06 15.03
C PRO A 15 -14.65 -0.45 13.58
N CYS A 16 -14.95 -1.70 13.42
CA CYS A 16 -15.26 -2.46 12.22
C CYS A 16 -16.26 -1.75 11.30
N TYR A 17 -15.82 -0.84 10.45
CA TYR A 17 -16.58 -0.53 9.25
C TYR A 17 -16.23 -1.60 8.22
N LYS A 18 -17.27 -2.21 7.66
CA LYS A 18 -17.18 -3.32 6.73
C LYS A 18 -16.54 -2.87 5.42
N ILE A 19 -15.20 -2.90 5.33
CA ILE A 19 -14.53 -2.87 4.03
C ILE A 19 -14.56 -4.31 3.52
N VAL A 20 -15.59 -4.63 2.80
CA VAL A 20 -15.68 -5.88 2.06
C VAL A 20 -14.83 -5.70 0.81
N PHE A 21 -13.56 -6.05 0.87
CA PHE A 21 -12.88 -6.44 -0.36
C PHE A 21 -13.49 -7.78 -0.76
N ALA A 22 -14.57 -7.75 -1.53
CA ALA A 22 -15.01 -8.94 -2.20
C ALA A 22 -13.84 -9.39 -3.08
N GLN A 23 -13.35 -10.60 -2.87
CA GLN A 23 -12.51 -11.28 -3.83
C GLN A 23 -13.23 -11.25 -5.17
N GLN A 24 -12.88 -10.31 -6.00
CA GLN A 24 -13.20 -10.37 -7.41
C GLN A 24 -11.87 -10.41 -8.13
N ASN A 25 -11.39 -11.66 -8.29
CA ASN A 25 -10.32 -11.95 -9.20
C ASN A 25 -10.71 -11.40 -10.57
N LEU A 26 -9.94 -10.47 -11.11
CA LEU A 26 -10.01 -10.14 -12.54
C LEU A 26 -9.76 -11.38 -13.41
N SER A 27 -9.18 -12.43 -12.85
CA SER A 27 -8.81 -13.68 -13.51
C SER A 27 -9.71 -14.88 -13.24
N GLY A 28 -10.78 -14.75 -12.46
CA GLY A 28 -11.58 -15.93 -12.04
C GLY A 28 -13.04 -15.64 -11.74
N SER A 29 -13.57 -14.47 -12.08
CA SER A 29 -15.00 -14.26 -11.97
C SER A 29 -15.68 -14.81 -13.24
N ASP A 30 -16.71 -15.66 -13.08
CA ASP A 30 -17.63 -16.05 -14.14
C ASP A 30 -18.42 -14.83 -14.70
N ARG A 31 -18.10 -13.62 -14.29
CA ARG A 31 -18.76 -12.40 -14.72
C ARG A 31 -18.15 -11.91 -16.03
N PRO A 32 -19.00 -11.56 -17.02
CA PRO A 32 -18.51 -11.04 -18.29
C PRO A 32 -17.72 -9.73 -18.08
N ILE A 33 -16.72 -9.54 -18.94
CA ILE A 33 -16.01 -8.26 -19.06
C ILE A 33 -16.74 -7.46 -20.14
N GLU A 34 -17.23 -6.28 -19.76
CA GLU A 34 -17.82 -5.33 -20.70
C GLU A 34 -16.80 -4.24 -21.02
N ILE A 35 -16.52 -4.03 -22.31
CA ILE A 35 -15.61 -2.99 -22.79
C ILE A 35 -16.42 -2.04 -23.67
N THR A 36 -16.39 -0.75 -23.32
CA THR A 36 -16.95 0.32 -24.13
C THR A 36 -15.90 1.35 -24.48
N ALA A 37 -15.98 1.94 -25.66
CA ALA A 37 -15.07 2.96 -26.13
C ALA A 37 -15.86 3.98 -26.99
N LYS A 38 -15.39 5.23 -27.02
CA LYS A 38 -16.08 6.30 -27.75
C LYS A 38 -15.78 6.27 -29.24
N GLU A 39 -14.58 5.85 -29.65
CA GLU A 39 -14.17 5.88 -31.06
C GLU A 39 -14.24 4.50 -31.70
N SER A 40 -13.48 3.52 -31.23
CA SER A 40 -13.43 2.19 -31.84
C SER A 40 -13.19 1.08 -30.83
N LEU A 41 -13.71 -0.11 -31.16
CA LEU A 41 -13.32 -1.39 -30.60
C LEU A 41 -12.89 -2.28 -31.76
N GLU A 42 -11.60 -2.56 -31.86
CA GLU A 42 -10.98 -3.28 -32.97
C GLU A 42 -10.59 -4.69 -32.54
N TRP A 43 -10.71 -5.63 -33.46
CA TRP A 43 -10.26 -7.00 -33.26
C TRP A 43 -9.17 -7.37 -34.25
N HIS A 44 -7.93 -7.38 -33.80
CA HIS A 44 -6.74 -7.72 -34.56
C HIS A 44 -6.49 -9.23 -34.48
N ARG A 45 -7.14 -9.98 -35.38
CA ARG A 45 -7.13 -11.46 -35.34
C ARG A 45 -5.77 -12.08 -35.58
N ASN A 46 -5.00 -11.51 -36.51
CA ASN A 46 -3.66 -12.02 -36.82
C ASN A 46 -2.68 -11.81 -35.68
N GLU A 47 -2.75 -10.67 -35.01
CA GLU A 47 -1.89 -10.27 -33.92
C GLU A 47 -2.44 -10.70 -32.55
N LYS A 48 -3.66 -11.26 -32.52
CA LYS A 48 -4.34 -11.82 -31.35
C LYS A 48 -4.52 -10.81 -30.20
N PHE A 49 -5.07 -9.64 -30.51
CA PHE A 49 -5.48 -8.68 -29.49
C PHE A 49 -6.75 -7.93 -29.87
N PHE A 50 -7.42 -7.41 -28.85
CA PHE A 50 -8.46 -6.39 -28.97
C PHE A 50 -7.87 -5.04 -28.59
N GLN A 51 -8.29 -3.98 -29.29
CA GLN A 51 -7.94 -2.61 -28.95
C GLN A 51 -9.19 -1.75 -28.88
N ALA A 52 -9.31 -0.98 -27.80
CA ALA A 52 -10.36 0.00 -27.61
C ALA A 52 -9.70 1.39 -27.52
N ASN A 53 -10.29 2.37 -28.21
CA ASN A 53 -9.71 3.69 -28.37
C ASN A 53 -10.72 4.77 -27.94
N VAL A 54 -10.20 5.77 -27.22
CA VAL A 54 -10.84 7.00 -26.74
C VAL A 54 -11.96 6.72 -25.71
N ASP A 55 -11.76 7.27 -24.52
CA ASP A 55 -12.72 7.21 -23.40
C ASP A 55 -13.17 5.76 -23.12
N VAL A 56 -12.17 4.91 -22.93
CA VAL A 56 -12.38 3.48 -22.73
C VAL A 56 -12.84 3.23 -21.31
N ARG A 57 -13.92 2.48 -21.18
CA ARG A 57 -14.43 1.99 -19.90
C ARG A 57 -14.55 0.46 -19.95
N VAL A 58 -13.92 -0.19 -18.98
CA VAL A 58 -14.02 -1.64 -18.75
C VAL A 58 -14.71 -1.86 -17.42
N VAL A 59 -15.69 -2.75 -17.41
CA VAL A 59 -16.42 -3.14 -16.20
C VAL A 59 -16.39 -4.66 -16.06
N GLN A 60 -15.97 -5.12 -14.88
CA GLN A 60 -16.09 -6.52 -14.48
C GLN A 60 -16.50 -6.56 -13.00
N GLY A 61 -17.73 -6.97 -12.75
CA GLY A 61 -18.28 -6.96 -11.40
C GLY A 61 -18.31 -5.55 -10.80
N GLU A 62 -17.60 -5.36 -9.69
CA GLU A 62 -17.49 -4.05 -9.00
C GLU A 62 -16.23 -3.27 -9.40
N THR A 63 -15.41 -3.83 -10.28
CA THR A 63 -14.21 -3.16 -10.76
C THR A 63 -14.52 -2.39 -12.04
N THR A 64 -14.11 -1.14 -12.11
CA THR A 64 -14.15 -0.31 -13.31
C THR A 64 -12.75 0.20 -13.61
N LEU A 65 -12.30 0.05 -14.87
CA LEU A 65 -11.08 0.67 -15.38
C LEU A 65 -11.46 1.71 -16.43
N LEU A 66 -10.83 2.89 -16.33
CA LEU A 66 -10.99 4.01 -17.26
C LEU A 66 -9.62 4.34 -17.86
N SER A 67 -9.54 4.51 -19.19
CA SER A 67 -8.31 4.85 -19.90
C SER A 67 -8.62 5.52 -21.25
N GLU A 68 -7.60 6.04 -21.93
CA GLU A 68 -7.73 6.54 -23.31
C GLU A 68 -7.65 5.40 -24.30
N VAL A 69 -6.74 4.45 -24.07
CA VAL A 69 -6.54 3.26 -24.90
C VAL A 69 -6.44 2.02 -24.03
N LEU A 70 -7.03 0.94 -24.49
CA LEU A 70 -6.90 -0.38 -23.87
C LEU A 70 -6.51 -1.40 -24.94
N THR A 71 -5.55 -2.26 -24.63
CA THR A 71 -5.16 -3.42 -25.44
C THR A 71 -5.31 -4.68 -24.60
N ALA A 72 -6.10 -5.65 -25.07
CA ALA A 72 -6.27 -6.96 -24.43
C ALA A 72 -5.72 -8.04 -25.36
N LYS A 73 -4.56 -8.62 -25.00
CA LYS A 73 -3.93 -9.72 -25.73
C LYS A 73 -4.52 -11.04 -25.31
N TYR A 74 -4.79 -11.89 -26.29
CA TYR A 74 -5.34 -13.23 -26.06
C TYR A 74 -4.53 -14.31 -26.79
N ARG A 75 -4.67 -15.54 -26.31
CA ARG A 75 -4.25 -16.77 -26.99
C ARG A 75 -5.49 -17.61 -27.30
N GLU A 76 -5.42 -18.40 -28.35
CA GLU A 76 -6.44 -19.40 -28.66
C GLU A 76 -6.15 -20.66 -27.85
N SER A 77 -7.13 -21.13 -27.12
CA SER A 77 -7.06 -22.40 -26.42
C SER A 77 -7.42 -23.56 -27.36
N GLU A 78 -7.16 -24.80 -26.96
CA GLU A 78 -7.48 -26.04 -27.72
C GLU A 78 -8.96 -26.14 -28.11
N ASN A 79 -9.85 -25.48 -27.39
CA ASN A 79 -11.30 -25.45 -27.65
C ASN A 79 -11.75 -24.24 -28.49
N ASN A 80 -10.82 -23.54 -29.17
CA ASN A 80 -11.07 -22.28 -29.88
C ASN A 80 -11.67 -21.15 -29.02
N SER A 81 -11.54 -21.21 -27.69
CA SER A 81 -11.89 -20.10 -26.85
C SER A 81 -10.74 -19.08 -26.81
N MET A 82 -11.09 -17.80 -26.73
CA MET A 82 -10.12 -16.73 -26.59
C MET A 82 -9.80 -16.53 -25.09
N ASP A 83 -8.54 -16.78 -24.75
CA ASP A 83 -8.06 -16.67 -23.37
C ASP A 83 -7.18 -15.41 -23.24
N ILE A 84 -7.73 -14.36 -22.60
CA ILE A 84 -7.01 -13.11 -22.38
C ILE A 84 -5.94 -13.34 -21.33
N HIS A 85 -4.68 -13.02 -21.66
CA HIS A 85 -3.55 -13.20 -20.75
C HIS A 85 -2.89 -11.88 -20.32
N THR A 86 -3.07 -10.78 -21.08
CA THR A 86 -2.49 -9.48 -20.71
C THR A 86 -3.44 -8.37 -21.11
N ILE A 87 -3.71 -7.46 -20.17
CA ILE A 87 -4.48 -6.24 -20.40
C ILE A 87 -3.54 -5.06 -20.15
N THR A 88 -3.46 -4.13 -21.10
CA THR A 88 -2.69 -2.89 -20.97
C THR A 88 -3.64 -1.72 -21.20
N ALA A 89 -3.69 -0.81 -20.23
CA ALA A 89 -4.42 0.45 -20.31
C ALA A 89 -3.42 1.61 -20.28
N THR A 90 -3.62 2.60 -21.12
CA THR A 90 -2.76 3.80 -21.22
C THR A 90 -3.60 5.06 -21.42
N GLY A 91 -3.06 6.20 -20.99
CA GLY A 91 -3.68 7.50 -21.16
C GLY A 91 -3.02 8.57 -20.29
N ALA A 92 -3.44 9.81 -20.44
CA ALA A 92 -3.01 10.89 -19.54
C ALA A 92 -3.37 10.56 -18.08
N ILE A 93 -4.52 9.91 -17.88
CA ILE A 93 -4.95 9.35 -16.59
C ILE A 93 -5.56 7.98 -16.87
N VAL A 94 -4.98 6.94 -16.26
CA VAL A 94 -5.59 5.62 -16.10
C VAL A 94 -6.12 5.53 -14.68
N GLN A 95 -7.40 5.18 -14.55
CA GLN A 95 -8.05 5.05 -13.26
C GLN A 95 -8.63 3.64 -13.09
N ILE A 96 -8.35 3.01 -11.95
CA ILE A 96 -8.99 1.76 -11.54
C ILE A 96 -9.83 2.06 -10.30
N VAL A 97 -11.10 1.72 -10.35
CA VAL A 97 -12.06 1.88 -9.24
C VAL A 97 -12.46 0.48 -8.77
N MET A 98 -12.25 0.20 -7.51
CA MET A 98 -12.61 -1.05 -6.84
C MET A 98 -13.36 -0.72 -5.56
N GLN A 99 -14.68 -0.91 -5.55
CA GLN A 99 -15.52 -0.53 -4.42
C GLN A 99 -15.27 0.93 -4.00
N GLU A 100 -14.73 1.15 -2.80
CA GLU A 100 -14.44 2.47 -2.24
C GLU A 100 -13.01 2.97 -2.53
N SER A 101 -12.17 2.14 -3.16
CA SER A 101 -10.77 2.47 -3.47
C SER A 101 -10.58 2.87 -4.92
N LYS A 102 -9.67 3.81 -5.16
CA LYS A 102 -9.32 4.31 -6.50
C LYS A 102 -7.80 4.36 -6.65
N ALA A 103 -7.30 3.77 -7.74
CA ALA A 103 -5.90 3.88 -8.13
C ALA A 103 -5.77 4.74 -9.38
N PHE A 104 -4.70 5.54 -9.45
CA PHE A 104 -4.42 6.48 -10.54
C PHE A 104 -2.98 6.34 -11.01
N GLY A 105 -2.76 6.44 -12.31
CA GLY A 105 -1.49 6.45 -13.00
C GLY A 105 -1.67 6.80 -14.47
N GLN A 106 -0.66 6.53 -15.31
CA GLN A 106 -0.72 6.77 -16.76
C GLN A 106 -0.73 5.48 -17.59
N LYS A 107 -0.25 4.39 -16.98
CA LYS A 107 -0.28 3.06 -17.57
C LYS A 107 -0.59 2.02 -16.51
N ALA A 108 -1.48 1.09 -16.83
CA ALA A 108 -1.72 -0.10 -16.03
C ALA A 108 -1.52 -1.34 -16.91
N VAL A 109 -0.83 -2.34 -16.37
CA VAL A 109 -0.67 -3.66 -17.00
C VAL A 109 -1.16 -4.71 -16.02
N TYR A 110 -2.03 -5.61 -16.49
CA TYR A 110 -2.49 -6.76 -15.75
C TYR A 110 -2.11 -8.06 -16.47
N GLU A 111 -1.32 -8.88 -15.80
CA GLU A 111 -0.93 -10.21 -16.26
C GLU A 111 -1.87 -11.23 -15.59
N VAL A 112 -2.83 -11.72 -16.37
CA VAL A 112 -3.93 -12.56 -15.87
C VAL A 112 -3.41 -13.86 -15.25
N ASP A 113 -2.49 -14.55 -15.95
CA ASP A 113 -1.92 -15.81 -15.48
C ASP A 113 -1.15 -15.72 -14.16
N LYS A 114 -0.62 -14.54 -13.87
CA LYS A 114 0.14 -14.26 -12.64
C LYS A 114 -0.71 -13.61 -11.56
N ALA A 115 -1.96 -13.27 -11.88
CA ALA A 115 -2.81 -12.45 -11.04
C ALA A 115 -2.07 -11.18 -10.52
N TYR A 116 -1.30 -10.54 -11.41
CA TYR A 116 -0.39 -9.45 -11.10
C TYR A 116 -0.74 -8.19 -11.88
N ALA A 117 -0.90 -7.09 -11.17
CA ALA A 117 -1.12 -5.77 -11.74
C ALA A 117 0.03 -4.83 -11.38
N VAL A 118 0.44 -3.99 -12.33
CA VAL A 118 1.38 -2.90 -12.10
C VAL A 118 0.86 -1.62 -12.73
N MET A 119 0.93 -0.52 -11.98
CA MET A 119 0.61 0.82 -12.45
C MET A 119 1.86 1.69 -12.41
N THR A 120 2.10 2.43 -13.48
CA THR A 120 3.26 3.31 -13.67
C THR A 120 2.83 4.66 -14.21
N GLY A 121 3.75 5.64 -14.18
CA GLY A 121 3.55 7.00 -14.67
C GLY A 121 3.61 8.03 -13.55
N ASP A 122 3.37 9.28 -13.90
CA ASP A 122 3.40 10.38 -12.94
C ASP A 122 2.18 10.33 -11.99
N ASN A 123 2.37 10.86 -10.78
CA ASN A 123 1.32 10.99 -9.77
C ASN A 123 0.61 9.69 -9.40
N LEU A 124 1.37 8.60 -9.30
CA LEU A 124 0.85 7.33 -8.84
C LEU A 124 0.21 7.48 -7.46
N LYS A 125 -1.05 7.08 -7.35
CA LYS A 125 -1.84 7.24 -6.14
C LYS A 125 -2.87 6.13 -5.99
N LEU A 126 -2.97 5.61 -4.77
CA LEU A 126 -4.07 4.76 -4.32
C LEU A 126 -4.81 5.50 -3.19
N ILE A 127 -6.10 5.70 -3.34
CA ILE A 127 -6.96 6.36 -2.36
C ILE A 127 -7.99 5.35 -1.89
N SER A 128 -8.15 5.23 -0.58
CA SER A 128 -9.21 4.50 0.11
C SER A 128 -9.90 5.45 1.09
N PRO A 129 -11.03 5.11 1.72
CA PRO A 129 -11.78 6.04 2.55
C PRO A 129 -10.98 6.68 3.70
N ASP A 130 -10.03 5.95 4.26
CA ASP A 130 -9.27 6.37 5.44
C ASP A 130 -7.78 6.50 5.19
N GLN A 131 -7.30 6.20 3.97
CA GLN A 131 -5.87 6.22 3.68
C GLN A 131 -5.55 6.60 2.24
N GLN A 132 -4.36 7.15 2.03
CA GLN A 132 -3.79 7.44 0.74
C GLN A 132 -2.37 6.88 0.68
N VAL A 133 -2.04 6.22 -0.44
CA VAL A 133 -0.68 5.77 -0.75
C VAL A 133 -0.24 6.43 -2.04
N THR A 134 0.98 6.94 -2.07
CA THR A 134 1.62 7.47 -3.29
C THR A 134 2.96 6.80 -3.51
N ALA A 135 3.41 6.77 -4.76
CA ALA A 135 4.72 6.26 -5.15
C ALA A 135 5.23 7.05 -6.36
N ARG A 136 6.56 7.07 -6.56
CA ARG A 136 7.16 7.70 -7.73
C ARG A 136 7.21 6.76 -8.92
N ASP A 137 7.60 5.50 -8.70
CA ASP A 137 7.97 4.59 -9.77
C ASP A 137 6.85 3.61 -10.12
N GLU A 138 6.34 2.86 -9.14
CA GLU A 138 5.35 1.81 -9.37
C GLU A 138 4.39 1.59 -8.20
N LEU A 139 3.15 1.25 -8.52
CA LEU A 139 2.21 0.57 -7.64
C LEU A 139 1.98 -0.84 -8.19
N GLN A 140 2.34 -1.86 -7.42
CA GLN A 140 2.27 -3.27 -7.78
C GLN A 140 1.27 -4.00 -6.90
N TYR A 141 0.49 -4.92 -7.47
CA TYR A 141 -0.49 -5.69 -6.72
C TYR A 141 -0.53 -7.16 -7.18
N TRP A 142 -0.30 -8.07 -6.25
CA TRP A 142 -0.47 -9.51 -6.42
C TRP A 142 -1.80 -9.92 -5.82
N VAL A 143 -2.78 -10.17 -6.68
CA VAL A 143 -4.18 -10.39 -6.30
C VAL A 143 -4.31 -11.61 -5.38
N ASP A 144 -3.73 -12.75 -5.80
CA ASP A 144 -3.84 -14.03 -5.08
C ASP A 144 -3.07 -14.02 -3.75
N GLN A 145 -1.98 -13.27 -3.70
CA GLN A 145 -1.18 -13.14 -2.47
C GLN A 145 -1.74 -12.09 -1.51
N GLY A 146 -2.65 -11.24 -1.99
CA GLY A 146 -3.10 -10.08 -1.23
C GLY A 146 -1.95 -9.14 -0.88
N ARG A 147 -1.00 -8.91 -1.80
CA ARG A 147 0.18 -8.07 -1.57
C ARG A 147 0.13 -6.83 -2.41
N LEU A 148 0.27 -5.67 -1.78
CA LEU A 148 0.46 -4.37 -2.41
C LEU A 148 1.90 -3.90 -2.16
N LYS A 149 2.54 -3.34 -3.20
CA LYS A 149 3.87 -2.73 -3.08
C LYS A 149 3.89 -1.38 -3.78
N ALA A 150 4.35 -0.36 -3.07
CA ALA A 150 4.59 0.98 -3.58
C ALA A 150 6.10 1.22 -3.64
N VAL A 151 6.63 1.58 -4.80
CA VAL A 151 8.07 1.71 -5.08
C VAL A 151 8.42 3.13 -5.47
N GLY A 152 9.50 3.64 -4.89
CA GLY A 152 10.07 4.95 -5.18
C GLY A 152 9.44 6.06 -4.33
N ASN A 153 10.15 6.50 -3.29
CA ASN A 153 9.68 7.54 -2.37
C ASN A 153 8.22 7.32 -1.95
N ALA A 154 7.94 6.10 -1.54
CA ALA A 154 6.58 5.69 -1.19
C ALA A 154 6.12 6.40 0.08
N VAL A 155 4.90 6.90 0.06
CA VAL A 155 4.28 7.59 1.20
C VAL A 155 2.91 7.01 1.44
N ALA A 156 2.62 6.63 2.68
CA ALA A 156 1.29 6.27 3.14
C ALA A 156 0.83 7.25 4.21
N ILE A 157 -0.38 7.77 4.06
CA ILE A 157 -1.00 8.71 4.99
C ILE A 157 -2.33 8.13 5.45
N ARG A 158 -2.56 8.17 6.75
CA ARG A 158 -3.82 7.80 7.38
C ARG A 158 -4.09 8.74 8.55
N ALA A 159 -5.18 9.49 8.46
CA ALA A 159 -5.46 10.59 9.39
C ALA A 159 -4.25 11.53 9.52
N ASP A 160 -3.69 11.66 10.72
CA ASP A 160 -2.51 12.50 10.99
C ASP A 160 -1.18 11.72 10.97
N ASP A 161 -1.24 10.41 10.73
CA ASP A 161 -0.05 9.55 10.66
C ASP A 161 0.46 9.47 9.23
N LYS A 162 1.79 9.50 9.07
CA LYS A 162 2.47 9.39 7.79
C LYS A 162 3.67 8.44 7.91
N ILE A 163 3.81 7.55 6.92
CA ILE A 163 4.98 6.69 6.74
C ILE A 163 5.60 7.00 5.38
N GLU A 164 6.90 7.24 5.37
CA GLU A 164 7.71 7.47 4.17
C GLU A 164 8.83 6.45 4.12
N ALA A 165 9.12 5.90 2.94
CA ALA A 165 10.21 4.96 2.70
C ALA A 165 10.56 4.88 1.20
N ASP A 166 11.67 4.26 0.86
CA ASP A 166 11.97 3.97 -0.55
C ASP A 166 10.93 2.99 -1.12
N THR A 167 10.49 2.04 -0.30
CA THR A 167 9.46 1.05 -0.67
C THR A 167 8.55 0.75 0.52
N LEU A 168 7.25 0.69 0.27
CA LEU A 168 6.23 0.19 1.21
C LEU A 168 5.62 -1.10 0.67
N ILE A 169 5.46 -2.11 1.54
CA ILE A 169 4.87 -3.40 1.20
C ILE A 169 3.79 -3.72 2.25
N ALA A 170 2.55 -3.90 1.80
CA ALA A 170 1.44 -4.32 2.65
C ALA A 170 0.97 -5.70 2.23
N ASP A 171 0.97 -6.65 3.16
CA ASP A 171 0.38 -7.96 3.00
C ASP A 171 -0.98 -8.00 3.69
N PHE A 172 -1.96 -8.54 2.99
CA PHE A 172 -3.32 -8.72 3.49
C PHE A 172 -3.63 -10.21 3.61
N LYS A 173 -4.51 -10.54 4.54
CA LYS A 173 -5.10 -11.87 4.69
C LYS A 173 -6.62 -11.76 4.79
N GLU A 174 -7.30 -12.87 4.59
CA GLU A 174 -8.73 -12.94 4.85
C GLU A 174 -8.99 -13.22 6.34
N ASP A 175 -9.93 -12.51 6.89
CA ASP A 175 -10.47 -12.80 8.22
C ASP A 175 -11.52 -13.94 8.14
N LYS A 176 -12.12 -14.28 9.29
CA LYS A 176 -13.12 -15.34 9.39
C LYS A 176 -14.41 -15.08 8.59
N ASN A 177 -14.60 -13.85 8.14
CA ASN A 177 -15.76 -13.40 7.36
C ASN A 177 -15.44 -13.26 5.87
N GLY A 178 -14.22 -13.67 5.42
CA GLY A 178 -13.75 -13.49 4.06
C GLY A 178 -13.34 -12.05 3.72
N LYS A 179 -13.18 -11.19 4.73
CA LYS A 179 -12.75 -9.81 4.53
C LYS A 179 -11.23 -9.72 4.53
N ARG A 180 -10.65 -8.97 3.57
CA ARG A 180 -9.22 -8.67 3.57
C ARG A 180 -8.90 -7.67 4.68
N VAL A 181 -7.98 -8.06 5.54
CA VAL A 181 -7.43 -7.24 6.63
C VAL A 181 -5.92 -7.21 6.53
N LEU A 182 -5.31 -6.14 7.00
CA LEU A 182 -3.85 -6.03 7.02
C LEU A 182 -3.26 -7.16 7.88
N LYS A 183 -2.28 -7.86 7.33
CA LYS A 183 -1.48 -8.87 8.03
C LYS A 183 -0.16 -8.26 8.50
N SER A 184 0.53 -7.56 7.60
CA SER A 184 1.80 -6.89 7.89
C SER A 184 2.01 -5.68 6.98
N LEU A 185 2.74 -4.70 7.49
CA LEU A 185 3.25 -3.56 6.73
C LEU A 185 4.77 -3.52 6.90
N GLN A 186 5.49 -3.42 5.79
CA GLN A 186 6.95 -3.26 5.78
C GLN A 186 7.29 -1.95 5.09
N ALA A 187 8.21 -1.21 5.67
CA ALA A 187 8.85 -0.03 5.09
C ALA A 187 10.34 -0.31 4.96
N VAL A 188 10.89 -0.13 3.76
CA VAL A 188 12.26 -0.49 3.42
C VAL A 188 12.97 0.71 2.83
N GLY A 189 14.09 1.07 3.41
CA GLY A 189 14.97 2.17 2.99
C GLY A 189 14.46 3.54 3.45
N ASN A 190 15.31 4.30 4.13
CA ASN A 190 15.07 5.69 4.53
C ASN A 190 13.72 5.92 5.23
N VAL A 191 13.41 5.05 6.19
CA VAL A 191 12.10 5.06 6.85
C VAL A 191 11.95 6.29 7.74
N VAL A 192 10.85 7.01 7.55
CA VAL A 192 10.39 8.09 8.42
C VAL A 192 8.92 7.84 8.76
N ILE A 193 8.62 7.74 10.05
CA ILE A 193 7.25 7.62 10.57
C ILE A 193 6.97 8.89 11.35
N THR A 194 5.95 9.61 10.96
CA THR A 194 5.51 10.86 11.60
C THR A 194 4.13 10.64 12.21
N THR A 195 3.99 10.91 13.47
CA THR A 195 2.71 10.96 14.19
C THR A 195 2.51 12.36 14.79
N PRO A 196 1.35 12.73 15.31
CA PRO A 196 1.16 14.00 15.99
C PRO A 196 2.07 14.21 17.20
N GLU A 197 2.61 13.12 17.78
CA GLU A 197 3.39 13.19 19.02
C GLU A 197 4.90 13.04 18.79
N GLU A 198 5.33 12.32 17.75
CA GLU A 198 6.74 11.97 17.60
C GLU A 198 7.12 11.66 16.14
N ILE A 199 8.42 11.71 15.87
CA ILE A 199 9.03 11.31 14.61
C ILE A 199 9.99 10.15 14.89
N LEU A 200 9.82 9.05 14.14
CA LEU A 200 10.67 7.88 14.21
C LEU A 200 11.39 7.73 12.88
N THR A 201 12.69 7.48 12.93
CA THR A 201 13.48 7.19 11.72
C THR A 201 14.28 5.91 11.89
N GLY A 202 14.59 5.26 10.76
CA GLY A 202 15.40 4.05 10.70
C GLY A 202 15.59 3.60 9.24
N ASN A 203 16.26 2.50 9.02
CA ASN A 203 16.44 1.98 7.66
C ASN A 203 15.29 1.06 7.24
N ASN A 204 14.76 0.29 8.18
CA ASN A 204 13.67 -0.66 7.93
C ASN A 204 12.66 -0.62 9.07
N ALA A 205 11.38 -0.78 8.74
CA ALA A 205 10.34 -0.98 9.74
C ALA A 205 9.39 -2.11 9.33
N VAL A 206 8.90 -2.85 10.30
CA VAL A 206 7.92 -3.92 10.11
C VAL A 206 6.85 -3.80 11.19
N TYR A 207 5.60 -3.76 10.77
CA TYR A 207 4.45 -3.92 11.66
C TYR A 207 3.75 -5.25 11.38
N ASN A 208 3.48 -6.00 12.43
CA ASN A 208 2.72 -7.25 12.37
C ASN A 208 1.37 -7.05 13.06
N ALA A 209 0.29 -7.14 12.29
CA ALA A 209 -1.06 -6.89 12.79
C ALA A 209 -1.59 -8.03 13.68
N ASP A 210 -1.05 -9.25 13.58
CA ASP A 210 -1.47 -10.38 14.41
C ASP A 210 -0.94 -10.27 15.84
N THR A 211 0.30 -9.82 15.97
CA THR A 211 0.95 -9.60 17.28
C THR A 211 0.77 -8.20 17.79
N ASN A 212 0.39 -7.27 16.92
CA ASN A 212 0.29 -5.84 17.18
C ASN A 212 1.63 -5.23 17.65
N ILE A 213 2.72 -5.73 17.07
CA ILE A 213 4.10 -5.29 17.35
C ILE A 213 4.67 -4.59 16.13
N ALA A 214 5.28 -3.43 16.35
CA ALA A 214 6.07 -2.70 15.36
C ALA A 214 7.55 -2.76 15.74
N GLU A 215 8.41 -3.00 14.75
CA GLU A 215 9.86 -2.98 14.88
C GLU A 215 10.45 -1.98 13.89
N ILE A 216 11.43 -1.21 14.34
CA ILE A 216 12.25 -0.34 13.49
C ILE A 216 13.70 -0.75 13.70
N ASN A 217 14.44 -0.93 12.63
CA ASN A 217 15.78 -1.45 12.66
C ASN A 217 16.75 -0.55 11.91
N GLU A 218 17.99 -0.53 12.41
CA GLU A 218 19.14 0.19 11.89
C GLU A 218 19.01 1.72 11.93
N ASN A 219 19.95 2.35 12.61
CA ASN A 219 20.02 3.81 12.74
C ASN A 219 18.74 4.44 13.33
N VAL A 220 18.20 3.78 14.35
CA VAL A 220 16.91 4.16 14.92
C VAL A 220 17.04 5.40 15.76
N LYS A 221 16.18 6.39 15.45
CA LYS A 221 16.03 7.62 16.24
C LYS A 221 14.55 7.91 16.44
N ILE A 222 14.18 8.19 17.68
CA ILE A 222 12.86 8.66 18.07
C ILE A 222 13.01 10.07 18.62
N THR A 223 12.24 11.00 18.09
CA THR A 223 12.22 12.40 18.51
C THR A 223 10.81 12.77 18.96
N LYS A 224 10.70 13.23 20.21
CA LYS A 224 9.46 13.78 20.75
C LYS A 224 9.79 15.13 21.42
N ASP A 225 9.25 16.20 20.87
CA ASP A 225 9.63 17.58 21.23
C ASP A 225 11.15 17.79 21.15
N GLN A 226 11.80 18.04 22.28
CA GLN A 226 13.27 18.16 22.40
C GLN A 226 13.94 16.85 22.84
N ASN A 227 13.16 15.84 23.21
CA ASN A 227 13.69 14.57 23.70
C ASN A 227 14.06 13.65 22.54
N VAL A 228 15.19 12.96 22.65
CA VAL A 228 15.74 12.09 21.62
C VAL A 228 16.15 10.75 22.24
N LEU A 229 15.76 9.66 21.58
CA LEU A 229 16.25 8.30 21.84
C LEU A 229 16.94 7.79 20.58
N GLU A 230 18.11 7.19 20.73
CA GLU A 230 18.91 6.63 19.63
C GLU A 230 19.37 5.21 19.97
N GLY A 231 19.30 4.32 18.99
CA GLY A 231 19.69 2.93 19.13
C GLY A 231 19.78 2.20 17.78
N SER A 232 19.97 0.90 17.82
CA SER A 232 20.04 0.08 16.62
C SER A 232 18.69 -0.54 16.25
N LYS A 233 17.81 -0.76 17.23
CA LYS A 233 16.48 -1.33 17.06
C LYS A 233 15.53 -0.71 18.07
N ALA A 234 14.30 -0.42 17.62
CA ALA A 234 13.18 -0.16 18.51
C ALA A 234 12.08 -1.20 18.29
N GLU A 235 11.45 -1.63 19.37
CA GLU A 235 10.28 -2.51 19.38
C GLU A 235 9.16 -1.83 20.15
N VAL A 236 7.98 -1.77 19.57
CA VAL A 236 6.79 -1.19 20.18
C VAL A 236 5.70 -2.23 20.22
N ASP A 237 5.31 -2.63 21.41
CA ASP A 237 4.14 -3.46 21.65
C ASP A 237 2.91 -2.56 21.86
N LEU A 238 2.04 -2.50 20.85
CA LEU A 238 0.85 -1.67 20.86
C LEU A 238 -0.26 -2.22 21.78
N ASN A 239 -0.17 -3.48 22.23
CA ASN A 239 -1.13 -4.03 23.19
C ASN A 239 -0.83 -3.53 24.62
N THR A 240 0.44 -3.40 24.94
CA THR A 240 0.90 -2.99 26.28
C THR A 240 1.36 -1.54 26.35
N ASN A 241 1.48 -0.87 25.20
CA ASN A 241 2.08 0.46 25.06
C ASN A 241 3.51 0.54 25.64
N ILE A 242 4.27 -0.54 25.49
CA ILE A 242 5.66 -0.59 25.92
C ILE A 242 6.55 -0.44 24.68
N SER A 243 7.43 0.56 24.72
CA SER A 243 8.49 0.74 23.74
C SER A 243 9.83 0.37 24.33
N LYS A 244 10.60 -0.44 23.60
CA LYS A 244 11.95 -0.85 23.97
C LYS A 244 12.92 -0.40 22.91
N MET A 245 14.01 0.25 23.34
CA MET A 245 15.13 0.60 22.47
C MET A 245 16.30 -0.30 22.80
N TYR A 246 16.95 -0.83 21.78
CA TYR A 246 18.10 -1.71 21.90
C TYR A 246 19.35 -1.03 21.32
N GLY A 247 20.47 -1.21 22.00
CA GLY A 247 21.79 -0.87 21.49
C GLY A 247 22.24 -1.88 20.45
N GLY A 248 23.14 -1.50 19.54
CA GLY A 248 23.73 -2.37 18.52
C GLY A 248 25.21 -2.62 18.78
N VAL A 249 25.78 -3.56 18.04
CA VAL A 249 27.24 -3.78 17.99
C VAL A 249 27.83 -2.71 17.05
N THR A 250 27.99 -1.48 17.54
CA THR A 250 28.64 -0.40 16.80
C THR A 250 30.03 -0.13 17.35
N GLN A 251 30.87 0.60 16.59
CA GLN A 251 32.24 0.94 17.02
C GLN A 251 32.32 1.74 18.31
N GLU A 252 31.21 2.35 18.75
CA GLU A 252 31.12 3.14 20.00
C GLU A 252 30.52 2.35 21.20
N GLY A 253 30.53 1.01 21.16
CA GLY A 253 30.11 0.16 22.29
C GLY A 253 28.61 -0.13 22.39
N GLY A 254 27.83 0.16 21.33
CA GLY A 254 26.48 -0.38 21.16
C GLY A 254 25.44 0.03 22.18
N ARG A 255 25.59 1.21 22.81
CA ARG A 255 24.68 1.67 23.86
C ARG A 255 23.48 2.39 23.28
N VAL A 256 22.32 2.23 23.94
CA VAL A 256 21.19 3.14 23.75
C VAL A 256 21.54 4.51 24.34
N ARG A 257 21.23 5.57 23.59
CA ARG A 257 21.42 6.94 24.05
C ARG A 257 20.05 7.60 24.22
N GLY A 258 19.83 8.24 25.35
CA GLY A 258 18.67 9.08 25.62
C GLY A 258 19.10 10.49 26.00
N VAL A 259 18.50 11.50 25.42
CA VAL A 259 18.65 12.93 25.79
C VAL A 259 17.28 13.43 26.19
N PHE A 260 17.17 13.89 27.44
CA PHE A 260 15.91 14.38 27.99
C PHE A 260 16.13 15.80 28.54
N TYR A 261 15.21 16.70 28.21
CA TYR A 261 15.24 18.07 28.68
C TYR A 261 14.27 18.23 29.86
N PRO A 262 14.79 18.49 31.08
CA PRO A 262 13.95 18.79 32.25
C PRO A 262 13.18 20.09 32.00
N GLY A 263 11.86 20.06 32.05
CA GLY A 263 11.04 21.28 31.96
C GLY A 263 10.22 21.43 30.67
N SER A 264 10.18 20.45 29.80
CA SER A 264 9.20 20.36 28.68
C SER A 264 7.77 20.02 29.18
N VAL A 265 7.39 20.57 30.35
CA VAL A 265 6.00 20.52 30.84
C VAL A 265 5.29 21.75 30.26
N GLU A 266 4.22 21.51 29.48
CA GLU A 266 3.34 22.56 28.98
C GLU A 266 3.09 23.63 30.04
N LYS A 267 3.36 24.91 29.70
CA LYS A 267 2.81 26.02 30.48
C LYS A 267 1.29 25.98 30.32
N PRO A 268 0.53 25.87 31.39
CA PRO A 268 -0.92 25.99 31.32
C PRO A 268 -1.27 27.35 30.71
N LYS A 269 -2.14 27.32 29.67
CA LYS A 269 -2.76 28.53 29.10
C LYS A 269 -3.76 29.09 30.07
#